data_6d22ea0fde78c4dbf27c443eecb27b5e
#
_entry.id   6d22ea0fde78c4dbf27c443eecb27b5e
#
_cell.length_a   1.000
_cell.length_b   1.000
_cell.length_c   1.000
_cell.angle_alpha   90.00
_cell.angle_beta   90.00
_cell.angle_gamma   90.00
#
_symmetry.space_group_name_H-M   'P 1'
#
loop_
_entity.id
_entity.type
_entity.pdbx_description
1 polymer ?
#
loop_
_entity_poly.entity_id
_entity_poly.type
_entity_poly.pdbx_seq_one_letter_code
_entity_poly.pdbx_strand_id
1 'polypeptide(L)'
;MSKHILLGITGGIAAYKSCELVRLLKKQGYSVSMVMTDSATEFVSPLTFQALTGNPVLSDTYSGASNNGMAHINLTREADAFLIAPATANTIAKIANGLADNLLTNLVAARKCPLAVAPAMNVEMWNNPANLRNIEQLVSDGITVFYPNNGEQACGETGTGRMVEAVDLADLLEDLWTPKLLSGKKVLITAGATFEAIDPVRGITNISSGQMGMALARACRAAGAKVTLIYGQIQTALPVGLAHSEQAVSAEAMYQAVHRHIHEQDVFISVAAVADYKVKNSSNEKLKKNGNQPPIIELTENPDILASVAALPSPPFCVGFAAESHQVLEFARAKRLRKNVPMLVANQVSVSMGKPTNQITIIDDLAETSFPETSKRQAADEIVKRLAELLS
;
A
#
# COMPACT_ATOMS: atom_id res chain seq x y z
N MET A 1 -20.51 -0.65 6.07
CA MET A 1 -20.46 0.00 7.40
C MET A 1 -19.08 0.59 7.60
N SER A 2 -18.97 1.74 8.26
CA SER A 2 -17.66 2.33 8.60
C SER A 2 -16.94 1.44 9.61
N LYS A 3 -15.65 1.16 9.38
CA LYS A 3 -14.83 0.42 10.34
C LYS A 3 -14.55 1.24 11.58
N HIS A 4 -14.51 0.56 12.73
CA HIS A 4 -14.20 1.14 14.04
C HIS A 4 -12.80 0.74 14.48
N ILE A 5 -11.95 1.74 14.77
CA ILE A 5 -10.55 1.53 15.17
C ILE A 5 -10.38 1.94 16.63
N LEU A 6 -9.89 1.01 17.44
CA LEU A 6 -9.39 1.34 18.77
C LEU A 6 -7.90 1.71 18.63
N LEU A 7 -7.53 2.93 19.03
CA LEU A 7 -6.16 3.43 18.95
C LEU A 7 -5.58 3.60 20.36
N GLY A 8 -4.52 2.85 20.64
CA GLY A 8 -3.74 2.93 21.87
C GLY A 8 -2.52 3.82 21.71
N ILE A 9 -2.32 4.75 22.64
CA ILE A 9 -1.17 5.65 22.66
C ILE A 9 -0.33 5.34 23.89
N THR A 10 0.98 5.12 23.70
CA THR A 10 1.92 4.91 24.79
C THR A 10 2.95 6.04 24.91
N GLY A 11 3.62 6.14 26.05
CA GLY A 11 4.48 7.28 26.41
C GLY A 11 5.77 7.34 25.62
N GLY A 12 5.82 8.18 24.60
CA GLY A 12 7.00 8.47 23.80
C GLY A 12 6.78 9.68 22.90
N ILE A 13 7.86 10.32 22.48
CA ILE A 13 7.81 11.53 21.66
C ILE A 13 6.97 11.32 20.39
N ALA A 14 6.99 10.13 19.79
CA ALA A 14 6.24 9.82 18.57
C ALA A 14 4.69 9.90 18.74
N ALA A 15 4.17 10.07 19.97
CA ALA A 15 2.74 10.24 20.23
C ALA A 15 2.12 11.41 19.44
N TYR A 16 2.88 12.47 19.11
CA TYR A 16 2.38 13.57 18.30
C TYR A 16 1.94 13.13 16.88
N LYS A 17 2.62 12.13 16.29
CA LYS A 17 2.26 11.60 14.96
C LYS A 17 0.88 10.95 14.95
N SER A 18 0.42 10.46 16.09
CA SER A 18 -0.89 9.84 16.20
C SER A 18 -2.03 10.85 16.10
N CYS A 19 -1.78 12.13 16.33
CA CYS A 19 -2.75 13.20 16.05
C CYS A 19 -3.06 13.29 14.55
N GLU A 20 -2.03 13.22 13.70
CA GLU A 20 -2.22 13.20 12.25
C GLU A 20 -2.83 11.88 11.78
N LEU A 21 -2.45 10.75 12.37
CA LEU A 21 -3.06 9.45 12.08
C LEU A 21 -4.58 9.49 12.33
N VAL A 22 -5.03 10.02 13.47
CA VAL A 22 -6.47 10.19 13.76
C VAL A 22 -7.17 11.02 12.69
N ARG A 23 -6.57 12.14 12.27
CA ARG A 23 -7.14 12.98 11.20
C ARG A 23 -7.28 12.23 9.87
N LEU A 24 -6.28 11.44 9.48
CA LEU A 24 -6.28 10.63 8.27
C LEU A 24 -7.37 9.55 8.33
N LEU A 25 -7.46 8.82 9.44
CA LEU A 25 -8.48 7.78 9.65
C LEU A 25 -9.90 8.36 9.59
N LYS A 26 -10.15 9.49 10.24
CA LYS A 26 -11.45 10.19 10.18
C LYS A 26 -11.77 10.64 8.76
N LYS A 27 -10.79 11.17 8.01
CA LYS A 27 -10.95 11.57 6.61
C LYS A 27 -11.29 10.39 5.69
N GLN A 28 -10.78 9.20 6.00
CA GLN A 28 -11.11 7.94 5.31
C GLN A 28 -12.48 7.37 5.71
N GLY A 29 -13.18 7.99 6.66
CA GLY A 29 -14.53 7.60 7.11
C GLY A 29 -14.53 6.58 8.25
N TYR A 30 -13.39 6.29 8.87
CA TYR A 30 -13.32 5.41 10.05
C TYR A 30 -13.81 6.12 11.31
N SER A 31 -14.44 5.37 12.23
CA SER A 31 -14.66 5.82 13.61
C SER A 31 -13.45 5.42 14.46
N VAL A 32 -13.07 6.30 15.40
CA VAL A 32 -11.87 6.09 16.23
C VAL A 32 -12.20 6.29 17.69
N SER A 33 -11.91 5.29 18.52
CA SER A 33 -11.86 5.37 19.98
C SER A 33 -10.43 5.34 20.46
N MET A 34 -10.15 6.03 21.58
CA MET A 34 -8.79 6.24 22.07
C MET A 34 -8.60 5.70 23.46
N VAL A 35 -7.45 5.04 23.69
CA VAL A 35 -6.94 4.71 25.00
C VAL A 35 -5.51 5.20 25.13
N MET A 36 -5.15 5.84 26.24
CA MET A 36 -3.82 6.36 26.51
C MET A 36 -3.28 5.75 27.81
N THR A 37 -1.99 5.39 27.81
CA THR A 37 -1.29 5.15 29.08
C THR A 37 -1.06 6.49 29.79
N ASP A 38 -0.93 6.49 31.11
CA ASP A 38 -0.65 7.71 31.87
C ASP A 38 0.61 8.40 31.38
N SER A 39 1.68 7.64 31.07
CA SER A 39 2.90 8.22 30.46
C SER A 39 2.68 8.83 29.08
N ALA A 40 1.65 8.45 28.33
CA ALA A 40 1.34 9.09 27.04
C ALA A 40 0.79 10.50 27.24
N THR A 41 0.11 10.75 28.35
CA THR A 41 -0.49 12.08 28.65
C THR A 41 0.56 13.16 28.90
N GLU A 42 1.79 12.77 29.24
CA GLU A 42 2.94 13.67 29.37
C GLU A 42 3.43 14.22 28.03
N PHE A 43 3.17 13.52 26.91
CA PHE A 43 3.59 13.93 25.57
C PHE A 43 2.48 14.61 24.78
N VAL A 44 1.25 14.16 24.90
CA VAL A 44 0.08 14.74 24.21
C VAL A 44 -1.11 14.72 25.15
N SER A 45 -1.76 15.88 25.30
CA SER A 45 -2.95 15.98 26.15
C SER A 45 -4.10 15.12 25.64
N PRO A 46 -4.83 14.36 26.50
CA PRO A 46 -6.06 13.67 26.16
C PRO A 46 -7.09 14.57 25.46
N LEU A 47 -7.16 15.85 25.85
CA LEU A 47 -8.05 16.84 25.25
C LEU A 47 -7.77 17.04 23.75
N THR A 48 -6.49 16.92 23.30
CA THR A 48 -6.16 16.99 21.87
C THR A 48 -6.86 15.87 21.10
N PHE A 49 -6.75 14.64 21.57
CA PHE A 49 -7.40 13.49 20.91
C PHE A 49 -8.92 13.52 21.03
N GLN A 50 -9.46 13.98 22.15
CA GLN A 50 -10.90 14.18 22.31
C GLN A 50 -11.43 15.18 21.29
N ALA A 51 -10.74 16.30 21.07
CA ALA A 51 -11.12 17.29 20.06
C ALA A 51 -11.05 16.73 18.62
N LEU A 52 -10.06 15.87 18.32
CA LEU A 52 -9.89 15.27 17.01
C LEU A 52 -10.91 14.15 16.71
N THR A 53 -11.23 13.32 17.70
CA THR A 53 -12.15 12.18 17.53
C THR A 53 -13.60 12.55 17.72
N GLY A 54 -13.89 13.53 18.60
CA GLY A 54 -15.22 13.82 19.13
C GLY A 54 -15.66 12.85 20.22
N ASN A 55 -14.78 11.93 20.67
CA ASN A 55 -15.06 10.90 21.66
C ASN A 55 -14.17 11.10 22.91
N PRO A 56 -14.63 10.69 24.11
CA PRO A 56 -13.79 10.67 25.30
C PRO A 56 -12.54 9.81 25.09
N VAL A 57 -11.43 10.25 25.66
CA VAL A 57 -10.19 9.48 25.71
C VAL A 57 -10.12 8.72 27.03
N LEU A 58 -9.85 7.43 26.98
CA LEU A 58 -9.75 6.60 28.17
C LEU A 58 -8.29 6.52 28.63
N SER A 59 -8.07 6.52 29.94
CA SER A 59 -6.77 6.26 30.58
C SER A 59 -7.00 5.61 31.94
N ASP A 60 -5.96 5.13 32.60
CA ASP A 60 -6.07 4.54 33.95
C ASP A 60 -6.66 5.54 34.93
N THR A 61 -6.27 6.80 34.84
CA THR A 61 -6.76 7.91 35.69
C THR A 61 -8.23 8.25 35.40
N TYR A 62 -8.71 8.03 34.18
CA TYR A 62 -10.07 8.40 33.72
C TYR A 62 -11.08 7.24 33.80
N SER A 63 -10.64 6.02 34.09
CA SER A 63 -11.54 4.84 34.12
C SER A 63 -12.57 4.85 35.26
N GLY A 64 -12.43 5.74 36.23
CA GLY A 64 -13.34 5.86 37.37
C GLY A 64 -14.68 6.56 37.10
N ALA A 65 -14.91 7.14 35.93
CA ALA A 65 -16.10 7.93 35.63
C ALA A 65 -17.22 7.19 34.90
N SER A 66 -17.03 5.94 34.46
CA SER A 66 -18.10 5.15 33.85
C SER A 66 -18.77 4.25 34.88
N ASN A 67 -20.07 4.45 35.13
CA ASN A 67 -20.94 3.65 36.02
C ASN A 67 -21.05 2.16 35.60
N ASN A 68 -20.31 1.70 34.62
CA ASN A 68 -20.31 0.33 34.13
C ASN A 68 -18.89 -0.21 34.08
N GLY A 69 -18.49 -1.04 35.06
CA GLY A 69 -17.17 -1.69 35.12
C GLY A 69 -16.82 -2.59 33.92
N MET A 70 -17.72 -2.74 32.94
CA MET A 70 -17.57 -3.50 31.70
C MET A 70 -17.39 -2.62 30.46
N ALA A 71 -17.43 -1.28 30.59
CA ALA A 71 -17.36 -0.37 29.45
C ALA A 71 -16.07 -0.55 28.61
N HIS A 72 -14.95 -0.83 29.27
CA HIS A 72 -13.68 -1.10 28.61
C HIS A 72 -13.70 -2.39 27.78
N ILE A 73 -14.40 -3.44 28.20
CA ILE A 73 -14.51 -4.69 27.43
C ILE A 73 -15.34 -4.48 26.15
N ASN A 74 -16.38 -3.66 26.22
CA ASN A 74 -17.24 -3.38 25.06
C ASN A 74 -16.46 -2.67 23.94
N LEU A 75 -15.54 -1.77 24.28
CA LEU A 75 -14.69 -1.09 23.30
C LEU A 75 -13.91 -2.03 22.40
N THR A 76 -13.32 -3.09 22.98
CA THR A 76 -12.56 -4.09 22.21
C THR A 76 -13.47 -5.01 21.40
N ARG A 77 -14.74 -5.16 21.78
CA ARG A 77 -15.73 -5.98 21.07
C ARG A 77 -16.35 -5.23 19.90
N GLU A 78 -16.43 -3.91 19.98
CA GLU A 78 -16.98 -3.04 18.94
C GLU A 78 -15.91 -2.67 17.89
N ALA A 79 -14.63 -2.79 18.24
CA ALA A 79 -13.53 -2.47 17.35
C ALA A 79 -13.34 -3.52 16.26
N ASP A 80 -13.16 -3.09 15.01
CA ASP A 80 -12.74 -3.92 13.90
C ASP A 80 -11.23 -4.18 13.91
N ALA A 81 -10.43 -3.28 14.48
CA ALA A 81 -9.00 -3.41 14.71
C ALA A 81 -8.54 -2.61 15.92
N PHE A 82 -7.49 -3.09 16.58
CA PHE A 82 -6.79 -2.38 17.63
C PHE A 82 -5.37 -2.06 17.14
N LEU A 83 -5.02 -0.78 17.09
CA LEU A 83 -3.68 -0.31 16.76
C LEU A 83 -3.05 0.36 17.98
N ILE A 84 -1.82 0.01 18.33
CA ILE A 84 -1.02 0.74 19.33
C ILE A 84 0.07 1.51 18.59
N ALA A 85 -0.07 2.84 18.54
CA ALA A 85 0.84 3.75 17.85
C ALA A 85 0.98 5.07 18.60
N PRO A 86 2.16 5.38 19.15
CA PRO A 86 3.35 4.56 19.22
C PRO A 86 3.22 3.39 20.21
N ALA A 87 3.99 2.31 19.98
CA ALA A 87 4.19 1.23 20.94
C ALA A 87 5.61 1.32 21.51
N THR A 88 5.73 1.59 22.82
CA THR A 88 7.02 1.61 23.52
C THR A 88 7.53 0.21 23.81
N ALA A 89 8.85 0.05 24.01
CA ALA A 89 9.46 -1.20 24.41
C ALA A 89 8.82 -1.80 25.67
N ASN A 90 8.44 -0.97 26.64
CA ASN A 90 7.74 -1.40 27.86
C ASN A 90 6.37 -2.02 27.54
N THR A 91 5.57 -1.37 26.68
CA THR A 91 4.25 -1.89 26.30
C THR A 91 4.38 -3.17 25.46
N ILE A 92 5.34 -3.23 24.55
CA ILE A 92 5.67 -4.43 23.76
C ILE A 92 6.03 -5.59 24.71
N ALA A 93 6.90 -5.35 25.69
CA ALA A 93 7.29 -6.35 26.67
C ALA A 93 6.10 -6.84 27.52
N LYS A 94 5.22 -5.93 27.95
CA LYS A 94 4.00 -6.31 28.70
C LYS A 94 3.09 -7.21 27.88
N ILE A 95 2.83 -6.83 26.63
CA ILE A 95 1.95 -7.61 25.73
C ILE A 95 2.56 -8.99 25.47
N ALA A 96 3.87 -9.07 25.14
CA ALA A 96 4.57 -10.32 24.86
C ALA A 96 4.57 -11.29 26.05
N ASN A 97 4.49 -10.77 27.28
CA ASN A 97 4.47 -11.58 28.51
C ASN A 97 3.08 -11.68 29.14
N GLY A 98 2.01 -11.22 28.50
CA GLY A 98 0.64 -11.33 28.99
C GLY A 98 0.35 -10.48 30.23
N LEU A 99 1.12 -9.41 30.49
CA LEU A 99 0.90 -8.50 31.59
C LEU A 99 -0.25 -7.53 31.30
N ALA A 100 -1.21 -7.47 32.20
CA ALA A 100 -2.42 -6.64 32.05
C ALA A 100 -2.59 -5.76 33.32
N ASP A 101 -1.60 -4.90 33.57
CA ASP A 101 -1.49 -4.06 34.77
C ASP A 101 -1.99 -2.62 34.59
N ASN A 102 -2.47 -2.27 33.40
CA ASN A 102 -3.09 -0.99 33.10
C ASN A 102 -4.23 -1.17 32.10
N LEU A 103 -5.03 -0.11 31.88
CA LEU A 103 -6.22 -0.18 31.03
C LEU A 103 -5.86 -0.64 29.60
N LEU A 104 -4.80 -0.10 28.98
CA LEU A 104 -4.41 -0.44 27.61
C LEU A 104 -4.08 -1.94 27.48
N THR A 105 -3.27 -2.48 28.39
CA THR A 105 -2.88 -3.89 28.36
C THR A 105 -4.04 -4.82 28.76
N ASN A 106 -4.96 -4.40 29.60
CA ASN A 106 -6.22 -5.10 29.86
C ASN A 106 -7.10 -5.19 28.60
N LEU A 107 -7.21 -4.08 27.84
CA LEU A 107 -7.93 -4.07 26.56
C LEU A 107 -7.27 -5.00 25.53
N VAL A 108 -5.93 -5.03 25.49
CA VAL A 108 -5.19 -5.97 24.65
C VAL A 108 -5.51 -7.43 25.02
N ALA A 109 -5.52 -7.77 26.30
CA ALA A 109 -5.81 -9.13 26.76
C ALA A 109 -7.27 -9.55 26.48
N ALA A 110 -8.23 -8.62 26.55
CA ALA A 110 -9.66 -8.86 26.34
C ALA A 110 -10.13 -8.77 24.88
N ARG A 111 -9.27 -8.39 23.94
CA ARG A 111 -9.65 -8.12 22.54
C ARG A 111 -10.18 -9.36 21.81
N LYS A 112 -11.05 -9.11 20.84
CA LYS A 112 -11.48 -10.08 19.83
C LYS A 112 -11.05 -9.68 18.41
N CYS A 113 -10.73 -8.40 18.20
CA CYS A 113 -10.26 -7.88 16.92
C CYS A 113 -8.76 -8.11 16.71
N PRO A 114 -8.27 -8.05 15.47
CA PRO A 114 -6.84 -8.03 15.17
C PRO A 114 -6.13 -6.89 15.90
N LEU A 115 -4.91 -7.19 16.40
CA LEU A 115 -4.02 -6.20 17.01
C LEU A 115 -2.82 -5.93 16.12
N ALA A 116 -2.48 -4.65 15.98
CA ALA A 116 -1.22 -4.22 15.41
C ALA A 116 -0.49 -3.28 16.37
N VAL A 117 0.84 -3.30 16.30
CA VAL A 117 1.70 -2.37 17.04
C VAL A 117 2.63 -1.64 16.09
N ALA A 118 2.82 -0.33 16.31
CA ALA A 118 3.79 0.51 15.61
C ALA A 118 4.89 0.92 16.60
N PRO A 119 6.01 0.17 16.69
CA PRO A 119 7.09 0.45 17.62
C PRO A 119 7.71 1.82 17.39
N ALA A 120 8.07 2.49 18.49
CA ALA A 120 8.82 3.74 18.47
C ALA A 120 9.75 3.79 19.69
N MET A 121 11.06 3.80 19.42
CA MET A 121 12.08 3.80 20.47
C MET A 121 13.44 4.20 19.90
N ASN A 122 14.40 4.45 20.76
CA ASN A 122 15.80 4.65 20.38
C ASN A 122 16.38 3.39 19.68
N VAL A 123 17.37 3.57 18.81
CA VAL A 123 18.01 2.51 18.04
C VAL A 123 18.61 1.40 18.90
N GLU A 124 19.26 1.74 20.02
CA GLU A 124 19.83 0.75 20.94
C GLU A 124 18.74 -0.04 21.66
N MET A 125 17.63 0.62 22.02
CA MET A 125 16.44 -0.07 22.57
C MET A 125 15.83 -1.01 21.53
N TRP A 126 15.76 -0.59 20.26
CA TRP A 126 15.24 -1.43 19.18
C TRP A 126 16.08 -2.70 19.00
N ASN A 127 17.41 -2.54 18.95
CA ASN A 127 18.36 -3.63 18.75
C ASN A 127 18.61 -4.49 20.01
N ASN A 128 18.05 -4.09 21.15
CA ASN A 128 18.24 -4.85 22.40
C ASN A 128 17.67 -6.28 22.24
N PRO A 129 18.46 -7.33 22.58
CA PRO A 129 18.01 -8.71 22.42
C PRO A 129 16.68 -9.04 23.12
N ALA A 130 16.40 -8.43 24.27
CA ALA A 130 15.13 -8.62 24.95
C ALA A 130 13.96 -8.02 24.17
N ASN A 131 14.14 -6.84 23.55
CA ASN A 131 13.12 -6.24 22.72
C ASN A 131 12.88 -7.06 21.44
N LEU A 132 13.94 -7.54 20.78
CA LEU A 132 13.80 -8.38 19.58
C LEU A 132 13.05 -9.68 19.89
N ARG A 133 13.35 -10.36 21.01
CA ARG A 133 12.55 -11.53 21.45
C ARG A 133 11.09 -11.20 21.68
N ASN A 134 10.80 -10.05 22.28
CA ASN A 134 9.42 -9.62 22.50
C ASN A 134 8.69 -9.35 21.18
N ILE A 135 9.36 -8.75 20.19
CA ILE A 135 8.80 -8.55 18.84
C ILE A 135 8.53 -9.89 18.16
N GLU A 136 9.46 -10.84 18.21
CA GLU A 136 9.28 -12.20 17.69
C GLU A 136 8.11 -12.91 18.37
N GLN A 137 7.96 -12.75 19.70
CA GLN A 137 6.82 -13.30 20.43
C GLN A 137 5.50 -12.70 19.98
N LEU A 138 5.42 -11.37 19.79
CA LEU A 138 4.21 -10.73 19.26
C LEU A 138 3.82 -11.30 17.90
N VAL A 139 4.79 -11.47 17.00
CA VAL A 139 4.55 -12.05 15.66
C VAL A 139 4.07 -13.50 15.77
N SER A 140 4.69 -14.31 16.65
CA SER A 140 4.28 -15.70 16.93
C SER A 140 2.85 -15.79 17.48
N ASP A 141 2.42 -14.80 18.28
CA ASP A 141 1.08 -14.70 18.84
C ASP A 141 0.04 -14.12 17.82
N GLY A 142 0.45 -13.92 16.57
CA GLY A 142 -0.42 -13.41 15.49
C GLY A 142 -0.68 -11.90 15.57
N ILE A 143 0.14 -11.14 16.30
CA ILE A 143 0.06 -9.68 16.38
C ILE A 143 0.87 -9.08 15.22
N THR A 144 0.27 -8.18 14.48
CA THR A 144 0.93 -7.49 13.36
C THR A 144 1.90 -6.44 13.90
N VAL A 145 3.15 -6.47 13.43
CA VAL A 145 4.14 -5.45 13.76
C VAL A 145 4.39 -4.57 12.53
N PHE A 146 4.07 -3.29 12.62
CA PHE A 146 4.48 -2.30 11.64
C PHE A 146 5.88 -1.81 11.98
N TYR A 147 6.88 -2.46 11.40
CA TYR A 147 8.29 -2.28 11.75
C TYR A 147 8.71 -0.81 11.60
N PRO A 148 9.51 -0.30 12.55
CA PRO A 148 9.94 1.10 12.54
C PRO A 148 10.86 1.42 11.36
N ASN A 149 10.79 2.67 10.92
CA ASN A 149 11.65 3.20 9.86
C ASN A 149 13.07 3.49 10.37
N ASN A 150 14.01 3.47 9.43
CA ASN A 150 15.37 3.97 9.66
C ASN A 150 15.40 5.50 9.49
N GLY A 151 16.26 6.19 10.24
CA GLY A 151 16.50 7.62 10.09
C GLY A 151 16.99 8.28 11.37
N GLU A 152 17.20 9.60 11.31
CA GLU A 152 17.59 10.42 12.45
C GLU A 152 16.49 10.43 13.52
N GLN A 153 16.86 10.24 14.77
CA GLN A 153 15.99 10.21 15.94
C GLN A 153 16.08 11.51 16.73
N ALA A 154 15.11 11.76 17.61
CA ALA A 154 15.06 12.97 18.41
C ALA A 154 16.27 13.19 19.33
N CYS A 155 17.00 12.12 19.66
CA CYS A 155 18.25 12.17 20.42
C CYS A 155 19.50 12.47 19.57
N GLY A 156 19.36 12.63 18.25
CA GLY A 156 20.47 12.88 17.31
C GLY A 156 21.13 11.61 16.78
N GLU A 157 20.72 10.43 17.22
CA GLU A 157 21.22 9.15 16.68
C GLU A 157 20.50 8.78 15.39
N THR A 158 21.17 8.03 14.52
CA THR A 158 20.59 7.53 13.26
C THR A 158 20.52 6.01 13.28
N GLY A 159 19.33 5.48 12.97
CA GLY A 159 19.11 4.03 12.95
C GLY A 159 17.63 3.66 12.90
N THR A 160 17.35 2.37 13.03
CA THR A 160 15.98 1.84 13.08
C THR A 160 15.38 2.12 14.45
N GLY A 161 14.14 2.63 14.48
CA GLY A 161 13.43 2.92 15.74
C GLY A 161 12.37 4.01 15.60
N ARG A 162 12.34 4.73 14.47
CA ARG A 162 11.32 5.74 14.20
C ARG A 162 9.98 5.10 13.86
N MET A 163 8.92 5.51 14.56
CA MET A 163 7.57 5.08 14.22
C MET A 163 7.27 5.33 12.73
N VAL A 164 6.66 4.36 12.08
CA VAL A 164 6.10 4.49 10.73
C VAL A 164 5.27 5.77 10.64
N GLU A 165 5.32 6.45 9.49
CA GLU A 165 4.59 7.71 9.31
C GLU A 165 3.07 7.49 9.34
N ALA A 166 2.34 8.51 9.78
CA ALA A 166 0.89 8.41 9.96
C ALA A 166 0.15 8.03 8.67
N VAL A 167 0.62 8.53 7.52
CA VAL A 167 0.03 8.21 6.21
C VAL A 167 0.23 6.73 5.84
N ASP A 168 1.38 6.19 6.18
CA ASP A 168 1.73 4.80 5.92
C ASP A 168 0.98 3.85 6.86
N LEU A 169 0.82 4.22 8.15
CA LEU A 169 0.00 3.48 9.11
C LEU A 169 -1.46 3.42 8.68
N ALA A 170 -2.01 4.54 8.18
CA ALA A 170 -3.38 4.58 7.68
C ALA A 170 -3.58 3.68 6.46
N ASP A 171 -2.54 3.51 5.62
CA ASP A 171 -2.54 2.59 4.49
C ASP A 171 -2.41 1.11 4.93
N LEU A 172 -1.51 0.83 5.87
CA LEU A 172 -1.24 -0.52 6.38
C LEU A 172 -2.38 -1.10 7.22
N LEU A 173 -3.19 -0.24 7.85
CA LEU A 173 -4.31 -0.70 8.70
C LEU A 173 -5.32 -1.57 7.95
N GLU A 174 -5.54 -1.30 6.67
CA GLU A 174 -6.46 -2.10 5.84
C GLU A 174 -6.02 -3.56 5.74
N ASP A 175 -4.73 -3.84 5.86
CA ASP A 175 -4.20 -5.20 5.83
C ASP A 175 -4.74 -6.06 6.98
N LEU A 176 -5.18 -5.46 8.10
CA LEU A 176 -5.64 -6.19 9.29
C LEU A 176 -6.97 -6.92 9.09
N TRP A 177 -7.85 -6.39 8.25
CA TRP A 177 -9.19 -6.96 8.03
C TRP A 177 -9.42 -7.45 6.59
N THR A 178 -8.47 -7.20 5.68
CA THR A 178 -8.57 -7.70 4.31
C THR A 178 -8.34 -9.21 4.28
N PRO A 179 -9.26 -9.99 3.68
CA PRO A 179 -9.08 -11.44 3.52
C PRO A 179 -7.78 -11.77 2.77
N LYS A 180 -7.01 -12.73 3.29
CA LYS A 180 -5.68 -13.09 2.75
C LYS A 180 -5.78 -14.01 1.52
N LEU A 181 -6.57 -13.61 0.53
CA LEU A 181 -6.88 -14.39 -0.68
C LEU A 181 -5.65 -14.73 -1.53
N LEU A 182 -4.57 -13.94 -1.42
CA LEU A 182 -3.31 -14.16 -2.13
C LEU A 182 -2.16 -14.56 -1.18
N SER A 183 -2.49 -15.17 -0.03
CA SER A 183 -1.47 -15.62 0.92
C SER A 183 -0.46 -16.56 0.26
N GLY A 184 0.83 -16.30 0.45
CA GLY A 184 1.93 -17.07 -0.12
C GLY A 184 2.23 -16.79 -1.59
N LYS A 185 1.40 -16.05 -2.32
CA LYS A 185 1.62 -15.70 -3.72
C LYS A 185 2.65 -14.57 -3.86
N LYS A 186 3.47 -14.65 -4.90
CA LYS A 186 4.40 -13.61 -5.34
C LYS A 186 3.81 -12.91 -6.55
N VAL A 187 3.63 -11.59 -6.47
CA VAL A 187 2.97 -10.79 -7.51
C VAL A 187 3.91 -9.70 -8.00
N LEU A 188 4.23 -9.71 -9.29
CA LEU A 188 4.95 -8.63 -9.94
C LEU A 188 3.97 -7.68 -10.64
N ILE A 189 4.13 -6.38 -10.38
CA ILE A 189 3.26 -5.34 -10.95
C ILE A 189 4.13 -4.32 -11.65
N THR A 190 3.78 -3.93 -12.90
CA THR A 190 4.34 -2.74 -13.54
C THR A 190 3.41 -1.56 -13.35
N ALA A 191 3.93 -0.34 -13.11
CA ALA A 191 3.12 0.84 -12.83
C ALA A 191 3.72 2.14 -13.41
N GLY A 192 2.90 3.20 -13.49
CA GLY A 192 3.35 4.51 -13.97
C GLY A 192 3.45 4.58 -15.49
N ALA A 193 4.11 5.62 -15.99
CA ALA A 193 4.39 5.82 -17.41
C ALA A 193 5.86 5.61 -17.73
N THR A 194 6.16 5.03 -18.88
CA THR A 194 7.54 5.09 -19.39
C THR A 194 7.82 6.45 -20.04
N PHE A 195 9.08 6.81 -20.09
CA PHE A 195 9.59 8.03 -20.69
C PHE A 195 10.72 7.68 -21.65
N GLU A 196 10.48 7.95 -22.93
CA GLU A 196 11.41 7.65 -24.01
C GLU A 196 12.14 8.93 -24.41
N ALA A 197 13.41 9.03 -24.03
CA ALA A 197 14.19 10.24 -24.23
C ALA A 197 14.43 10.55 -25.71
N ILE A 198 14.14 11.78 -26.14
CA ILE A 198 14.60 12.37 -27.38
C ILE A 198 16.03 12.90 -27.20
N ASP A 199 16.22 13.61 -26.09
CA ASP A 199 17.48 14.16 -25.63
C ASP A 199 17.45 14.28 -24.10
N PRO A 200 18.50 14.77 -23.40
CA PRO A 200 18.49 14.89 -21.94
C PRO A 200 17.39 15.77 -21.33
N VAL A 201 16.64 16.52 -22.16
CA VAL A 201 15.65 17.49 -21.72
C VAL A 201 14.22 17.12 -22.15
N ARG A 202 14.06 16.42 -23.28
CA ARG A 202 12.76 16.13 -23.91
C ARG A 202 12.56 14.65 -24.16
N GLY A 203 11.32 14.18 -24.11
CA GLY A 203 10.97 12.80 -24.38
C GLY A 203 9.51 12.61 -24.73
N ILE A 204 9.16 11.37 -25.05
CA ILE A 204 7.82 10.87 -25.32
C ILE A 204 7.37 10.10 -24.09
N THR A 205 6.15 10.35 -23.61
CA THR A 205 5.58 9.66 -22.45
C THR A 205 4.06 9.60 -22.54
N ASN A 206 3.45 8.71 -21.80
CA ASN A 206 2.02 8.62 -21.62
C ASN A 206 1.56 9.47 -20.42
N ILE A 207 0.33 10.01 -20.49
CA ILE A 207 -0.28 10.75 -19.38
C ILE A 207 -0.83 9.73 -18.37
N SER A 208 0.04 9.16 -17.56
CA SER A 208 -0.35 8.24 -16.48
C SER A 208 0.25 8.68 -15.15
N SER A 209 -0.59 8.78 -14.14
CA SER A 209 -0.16 9.13 -12.77
C SER A 209 0.38 7.94 -11.95
N GLY A 210 0.24 6.71 -12.46
CA GLY A 210 0.60 5.48 -11.73
C GLY A 210 -0.41 5.05 -10.64
N GLN A 211 -1.44 5.84 -10.36
CA GLN A 211 -2.36 5.59 -9.23
C GLN A 211 -3.01 4.20 -9.25
N MET A 212 -3.38 3.67 -10.44
CA MET A 212 -4.01 2.33 -10.51
C MET A 212 -3.02 1.22 -10.13
N GLY A 213 -1.76 1.31 -10.59
CA GLY A 213 -0.71 0.37 -10.19
C GLY A 213 -0.41 0.42 -8.69
N MET A 214 -0.39 1.64 -8.10
CA MET A 214 -0.23 1.77 -6.64
C MET A 214 -1.43 1.20 -5.87
N ALA A 215 -2.67 1.37 -6.37
CA ALA A 215 -3.86 0.78 -5.77
C ALA A 215 -3.82 -0.76 -5.82
N LEU A 216 -3.40 -1.33 -6.94
CA LEU A 216 -3.21 -2.78 -7.09
C LEU A 216 -2.12 -3.32 -6.18
N ALA A 217 -0.98 -2.62 -6.07
CA ALA A 217 0.09 -3.03 -5.17
C ALA A 217 -0.38 -3.06 -3.71
N ARG A 218 -1.17 -2.07 -3.27
CA ARG A 218 -1.80 -2.05 -1.94
C ARG A 218 -2.81 -3.18 -1.77
N ALA A 219 -3.68 -3.41 -2.75
CA ALA A 219 -4.70 -4.45 -2.69
C ALA A 219 -4.08 -5.86 -2.65
N CYS A 220 -3.07 -6.14 -3.48
CA CYS A 220 -2.34 -7.40 -3.46
C CYS A 220 -1.61 -7.62 -2.12
N ARG A 221 -0.92 -6.59 -1.59
CA ARG A 221 -0.29 -6.64 -0.27
C ARG A 221 -1.31 -6.93 0.82
N ALA A 222 -2.41 -6.18 0.85
CA ALA A 222 -3.48 -6.36 1.83
C ALA A 222 -4.08 -7.78 1.75
N ALA A 223 -4.18 -8.35 0.55
CA ALA A 223 -4.60 -9.73 0.32
C ALA A 223 -3.52 -10.78 0.68
N GLY A 224 -2.37 -10.39 1.21
CA GLY A 224 -1.32 -11.29 1.70
C GLY A 224 -0.26 -11.69 0.69
N ALA A 225 -0.21 -11.06 -0.49
CA ALA A 225 0.82 -11.33 -1.49
C ALA A 225 2.16 -10.66 -1.13
N LYS A 226 3.25 -11.29 -1.58
CA LYS A 226 4.58 -10.65 -1.66
C LYS A 226 4.66 -9.88 -2.97
N VAL A 227 4.61 -8.55 -2.90
CA VAL A 227 4.51 -7.68 -4.07
C VAL A 227 5.89 -7.14 -4.47
N THR A 228 6.25 -7.37 -5.74
CA THR A 228 7.37 -6.70 -6.44
C THR A 228 6.79 -5.66 -7.38
N LEU A 229 7.20 -4.39 -7.23
CA LEU A 229 6.69 -3.27 -8.02
C LEU A 229 7.80 -2.69 -8.90
N ILE A 230 7.64 -2.78 -10.23
CA ILE A 230 8.50 -2.10 -11.20
C ILE A 230 7.74 -0.88 -11.71
N TYR A 231 8.31 0.32 -11.55
CA TYR A 231 7.58 1.54 -11.85
C TYR A 231 8.38 2.53 -12.70
N GLY A 232 7.69 3.17 -13.64
CA GLY A 232 8.21 4.28 -14.44
C GLY A 232 8.06 5.62 -13.71
N GLN A 233 7.59 6.65 -14.42
CA GLN A 233 7.23 7.93 -13.81
C GLN A 233 5.88 7.81 -13.10
N ILE A 234 5.82 8.28 -11.86
CA ILE A 234 4.63 8.28 -11.00
C ILE A 234 4.44 9.65 -10.36
N GLN A 235 3.19 10.00 -10.03
CA GLN A 235 2.82 11.25 -9.37
C GLN A 235 2.29 11.02 -7.94
N THR A 236 2.51 9.84 -7.38
CA THR A 236 2.02 9.45 -6.06
C THR A 236 3.13 8.70 -5.31
N ALA A 237 3.05 8.71 -3.99
CA ALA A 237 4.00 7.96 -3.16
C ALA A 237 3.90 6.46 -3.40
N LEU A 238 5.03 5.78 -3.27
CA LEU A 238 5.10 4.32 -3.28
C LEU A 238 4.36 3.76 -2.06
N PRO A 239 3.62 2.64 -2.22
CA PRO A 239 3.09 1.92 -1.06
C PRO A 239 4.23 1.38 -0.19
N VAL A 240 4.03 1.42 1.11
CA VAL A 240 4.93 0.74 2.07
C VAL A 240 4.61 -0.75 2.17
N GLY A 241 5.51 -1.53 2.77
CA GLY A 241 5.30 -2.96 3.01
C GLY A 241 5.38 -3.83 1.74
N LEU A 242 5.96 -3.32 0.65
CA LEU A 242 6.26 -4.12 -0.55
C LEU A 242 7.52 -4.98 -0.31
N ALA A 243 7.57 -6.15 -0.93
CA ALA A 243 8.74 -7.02 -0.88
C ALA A 243 9.92 -6.41 -1.63
N HIS A 244 9.64 -5.76 -2.77
CA HIS A 244 10.65 -5.06 -3.57
C HIS A 244 9.99 -3.94 -4.39
N SER A 245 10.75 -2.87 -4.65
CA SER A 245 10.36 -1.83 -5.59
C SER A 245 11.56 -1.34 -6.37
N GLU A 246 11.41 -1.19 -7.70
CA GLU A 246 12.48 -0.76 -8.60
C GLU A 246 11.95 0.25 -9.62
N GLN A 247 12.66 1.36 -9.78
CA GLN A 247 12.32 2.35 -10.79
C GLN A 247 12.95 1.98 -12.14
N ALA A 248 12.11 1.95 -13.18
CA ALA A 248 12.50 1.66 -14.56
C ALA A 248 11.84 2.68 -15.49
N VAL A 249 12.57 3.72 -15.86
CA VAL A 249 11.98 4.92 -16.49
C VAL A 249 11.62 4.68 -17.95
N SER A 250 12.43 3.96 -18.74
CA SER A 250 12.12 3.66 -20.15
C SER A 250 11.45 2.29 -20.31
N ALA A 251 10.81 2.06 -21.45
CA ALA A 251 10.21 0.77 -21.79
C ALA A 251 11.26 -0.36 -21.79
N GLU A 252 12.45 -0.08 -22.31
CA GLU A 252 13.56 -1.04 -22.31
C GLU A 252 14.03 -1.36 -20.89
N ALA A 253 14.21 -0.33 -20.03
CA ALA A 253 14.59 -0.55 -18.63
C ALA A 253 13.51 -1.35 -17.87
N MET A 254 12.23 -1.06 -18.13
CA MET A 254 11.12 -1.78 -17.52
C MET A 254 11.05 -3.24 -18.01
N TYR A 255 11.28 -3.48 -19.29
CA TYR A 255 11.40 -4.82 -19.87
C TYR A 255 12.48 -5.64 -19.17
N GLN A 256 13.68 -5.08 -19.05
CA GLN A 256 14.82 -5.73 -18.40
C GLN A 256 14.55 -5.98 -16.91
N ALA A 257 13.96 -5.01 -16.20
CA ALA A 257 13.60 -5.16 -14.79
C ALA A 257 12.56 -6.27 -14.58
N VAL A 258 11.51 -6.32 -15.41
CA VAL A 258 10.51 -7.38 -15.35
C VAL A 258 11.16 -8.74 -15.57
N HIS A 259 11.97 -8.90 -16.61
CA HIS A 259 12.61 -10.19 -16.94
C HIS A 259 13.62 -10.66 -15.89
N ARG A 260 14.22 -9.75 -15.10
CA ARG A 260 15.07 -10.15 -13.95
C ARG A 260 14.28 -10.81 -12.83
N HIS A 261 13.04 -10.39 -12.61
CA HIS A 261 12.26 -10.81 -11.44
C HIS A 261 11.15 -11.83 -11.76
N ILE A 262 10.75 -11.98 -13.03
CA ILE A 262 9.53 -12.70 -13.41
C ILE A 262 9.55 -14.19 -13.10
N HIS A 263 10.71 -14.83 -13.15
CA HIS A 263 10.84 -16.29 -12.99
C HIS A 263 10.45 -16.82 -11.62
N GLU A 264 10.37 -15.95 -10.63
CA GLU A 264 9.99 -16.29 -9.27
C GLU A 264 8.55 -15.88 -8.93
N GLN A 265 7.80 -15.36 -9.90
CA GLN A 265 6.46 -14.80 -9.64
C GLN A 265 5.35 -15.78 -10.01
N ASP A 266 4.29 -15.80 -9.20
CA ASP A 266 3.06 -16.55 -9.50
C ASP A 266 2.14 -15.75 -10.41
N VAL A 267 2.18 -14.42 -10.30
CA VAL A 267 1.29 -13.49 -11.01
C VAL A 267 2.07 -12.32 -11.59
N PHE A 268 1.72 -11.91 -12.80
CA PHE A 268 2.19 -10.68 -13.43
C PHE A 268 1.03 -9.77 -13.78
N ILE A 269 1.00 -8.54 -13.23
CA ILE A 269 -0.01 -7.52 -13.52
C ILE A 269 0.63 -6.39 -14.31
N SER A 270 0.35 -6.32 -15.61
CA SER A 270 0.88 -5.31 -16.52
C SER A 270 -0.06 -4.11 -16.59
N VAL A 271 0.13 -3.11 -15.71
CA VAL A 271 -0.73 -1.92 -15.63
C VAL A 271 0.02 -0.61 -15.94
N ALA A 272 1.34 -0.68 -16.16
CA ALA A 272 2.11 0.47 -16.62
C ALA A 272 1.62 0.97 -18.00
N ALA A 273 1.62 2.27 -18.19
CA ALA A 273 1.40 2.90 -19.49
C ALA A 273 2.74 2.97 -20.24
N VAL A 274 3.11 1.84 -20.84
CA VAL A 274 4.33 1.73 -21.65
C VAL A 274 4.11 2.41 -22.99
N ALA A 275 5.05 3.26 -23.43
CA ALA A 275 5.00 3.86 -24.76
C ALA A 275 5.21 2.79 -25.83
N ASP A 276 4.37 2.76 -26.87
CA ASP A 276 4.50 1.81 -27.98
C ASP A 276 5.76 2.07 -28.81
N TYR A 277 6.22 3.33 -28.85
CA TYR A 277 7.34 3.76 -29.64
C TYR A 277 8.40 4.50 -28.81
N LYS A 278 9.66 4.31 -29.18
CA LYS A 278 10.81 5.08 -28.69
C LYS A 278 11.52 5.80 -29.86
N VAL A 279 12.31 6.80 -29.54
CA VAL A 279 13.16 7.48 -30.51
C VAL A 279 14.26 6.52 -30.97
N LYS A 280 14.35 6.31 -32.28
CA LYS A 280 15.33 5.38 -32.88
C LYS A 280 16.78 5.77 -32.57
N ASN A 281 17.08 7.07 -32.64
CA ASN A 281 18.38 7.64 -32.37
C ASN A 281 18.23 8.79 -31.36
N SER A 282 18.24 8.47 -30.06
CA SER A 282 18.25 9.47 -29.00
C SER A 282 19.59 10.19 -28.94
N SER A 283 19.58 11.49 -28.63
CA SER A 283 20.78 12.30 -28.49
C SER A 283 21.23 12.37 -27.03
N ASN A 284 22.53 12.25 -26.78
CA ASN A 284 23.14 12.48 -25.45
C ASN A 284 23.30 13.96 -25.13
N GLU A 285 23.08 14.87 -26.12
CA GLU A 285 23.13 16.30 -25.97
C GLU A 285 21.78 16.91 -26.35
N LYS A 286 21.45 18.05 -25.73
CA LYS A 286 20.24 18.80 -26.07
C LYS A 286 20.27 19.22 -27.54
N LEU A 287 19.31 18.74 -28.33
CA LEU A 287 19.16 19.13 -29.71
C LEU A 287 18.88 20.63 -29.84
N LYS A 288 19.77 21.37 -30.48
CA LYS A 288 19.61 22.81 -30.75
C LYS A 288 18.82 23.03 -32.03
N LYS A 289 18.15 24.19 -32.12
CA LYS A 289 17.50 24.61 -33.37
C LYS A 289 18.58 24.80 -34.46
N ASN A 290 18.38 24.15 -35.58
CA ASN A 290 19.28 24.24 -36.71
C ASN A 290 18.54 24.90 -37.89
N GLY A 291 18.66 26.23 -37.99
CA GLY A 291 17.94 27.01 -39.00
C GLY A 291 16.41 27.05 -38.79
N ASN A 292 15.66 27.14 -39.89
CA ASN A 292 14.19 27.27 -39.88
C ASN A 292 13.43 25.93 -40.02
N GLN A 293 14.13 24.80 -40.10
CA GLN A 293 13.47 23.50 -40.22
C GLN A 293 13.38 22.80 -38.88
N PRO A 294 12.19 22.29 -38.50
CA PRO A 294 12.06 21.47 -37.28
C PRO A 294 12.79 20.14 -37.45
N PRO A 295 13.37 19.57 -36.38
CA PRO A 295 14.01 18.26 -36.44
C PRO A 295 12.97 17.17 -36.72
N ILE A 296 13.30 16.22 -37.59
CA ILE A 296 12.53 15.01 -37.81
C ILE A 296 12.96 13.99 -36.73
N ILE A 297 12.00 13.45 -36.00
CA ILE A 297 12.21 12.42 -34.99
C ILE A 297 11.74 11.08 -35.57
N GLU A 298 12.68 10.21 -35.89
CA GLU A 298 12.36 8.83 -36.29
C GLU A 298 12.03 7.98 -35.07
N LEU A 299 10.94 7.21 -35.16
CA LEU A 299 10.49 6.32 -34.11
C LEU A 299 10.74 4.86 -34.48
N THR A 300 10.91 4.03 -33.46
CA THR A 300 10.96 2.57 -33.54
C THR A 300 10.12 1.97 -32.42
N GLU A 301 9.65 0.73 -32.60
CA GLU A 301 8.81 0.05 -31.61
C GLU A 301 9.58 -0.27 -30.32
N ASN A 302 8.91 -0.17 -29.22
CA ASN A 302 9.35 -0.64 -27.93
C ASN A 302 9.06 -2.15 -27.74
N PRO A 303 9.78 -2.85 -26.85
CA PRO A 303 9.45 -4.23 -26.52
C PRO A 303 8.08 -4.32 -25.84
N ASP A 304 7.31 -5.33 -26.25
CA ASP A 304 6.02 -5.65 -25.65
C ASP A 304 6.20 -6.53 -24.41
N ILE A 305 6.22 -5.89 -23.24
CA ILE A 305 6.49 -6.54 -21.96
C ILE A 305 5.45 -7.63 -21.66
N LEU A 306 4.15 -7.34 -21.84
CA LEU A 306 3.09 -8.29 -21.53
C LEU A 306 3.16 -9.52 -22.45
N ALA A 307 3.30 -9.31 -23.75
CA ALA A 307 3.40 -10.41 -24.70
C ALA A 307 4.65 -11.26 -24.48
N SER A 308 5.79 -10.64 -24.14
CA SER A 308 7.04 -11.34 -23.88
C SER A 308 6.98 -12.24 -22.64
N VAL A 309 6.29 -11.79 -21.59
CA VAL A 309 6.07 -12.60 -20.37
C VAL A 309 5.07 -13.72 -20.64
N ALA A 310 3.96 -13.43 -21.33
CA ALA A 310 2.96 -14.44 -21.66
C ALA A 310 3.49 -15.54 -22.59
N ALA A 311 4.55 -15.25 -23.35
CA ALA A 311 5.22 -16.21 -24.24
C ALA A 311 6.32 -17.05 -23.58
N LEU A 312 6.59 -16.88 -22.28
CA LEU A 312 7.55 -17.71 -21.55
C LEU A 312 7.14 -19.19 -21.57
N PRO A 313 8.06 -20.14 -21.52
CA PRO A 313 7.76 -21.57 -21.46
C PRO A 313 6.87 -21.96 -20.26
N SER A 314 7.02 -21.26 -19.15
CA SER A 314 6.20 -21.40 -17.95
C SER A 314 5.82 -20.00 -17.47
N PRO A 315 4.82 -19.36 -18.08
CA PRO A 315 4.45 -17.99 -17.73
C PRO A 315 3.72 -17.96 -16.37
N PRO A 316 3.88 -16.90 -15.58
CA PRO A 316 3.00 -16.65 -14.45
C PRO A 316 1.57 -16.37 -14.94
N PHE A 317 0.60 -16.31 -14.02
CA PHE A 317 -0.74 -15.86 -14.37
C PHE A 317 -0.69 -14.37 -14.79
N CYS A 318 -0.92 -14.09 -16.07
CA CYS A 318 -0.78 -12.75 -16.64
C CYS A 318 -2.11 -11.98 -16.61
N VAL A 319 -2.08 -10.77 -16.04
CA VAL A 319 -3.19 -9.80 -16.08
C VAL A 319 -2.78 -8.61 -16.92
N GLY A 320 -3.49 -8.40 -18.03
CA GLY A 320 -3.29 -7.24 -18.90
C GLY A 320 -4.24 -6.09 -18.60
N PHE A 321 -3.90 -4.88 -19.05
CA PHE A 321 -4.77 -3.71 -19.01
C PHE A 321 -4.98 -3.14 -20.41
N ALA A 322 -6.21 -2.70 -20.71
CA ALA A 322 -6.58 -1.98 -21.92
C ALA A 322 -7.30 -0.69 -21.54
N ALA A 323 -6.64 0.44 -21.81
CA ALA A 323 -7.21 1.77 -21.64
C ALA A 323 -7.56 2.32 -23.03
N GLU A 324 -8.84 2.36 -23.37
CA GLU A 324 -9.31 2.67 -24.70
C GLU A 324 -10.19 3.93 -24.70
N SER A 325 -10.18 4.69 -25.80
CA SER A 325 -10.99 5.89 -25.96
C SER A 325 -12.41 5.61 -26.49
N HIS A 326 -12.58 4.53 -27.25
CA HIS A 326 -13.83 4.07 -27.86
C HIS A 326 -13.80 2.56 -28.05
N GLN A 327 -14.95 1.93 -28.29
CA GLN A 327 -15.09 0.48 -28.51
C GLN A 327 -14.32 -0.38 -27.47
N VAL A 328 -14.37 0.07 -26.21
CA VAL A 328 -13.51 -0.41 -25.10
C VAL A 328 -13.51 -1.94 -25.01
N LEU A 329 -14.70 -2.56 -25.05
CA LEU A 329 -14.82 -4.02 -24.87
C LEU A 329 -14.34 -4.79 -26.11
N GLU A 330 -14.59 -4.30 -27.29
CA GLU A 330 -14.14 -4.93 -28.54
C GLU A 330 -12.62 -4.98 -28.62
N PHE A 331 -11.96 -3.84 -28.40
CA PHE A 331 -10.49 -3.76 -28.40
C PHE A 331 -9.87 -4.54 -27.25
N ALA A 332 -10.51 -4.54 -26.09
CA ALA A 332 -10.05 -5.31 -24.94
C ALA A 332 -10.08 -6.83 -25.21
N ARG A 333 -11.18 -7.35 -25.78
CA ARG A 333 -11.29 -8.77 -26.16
C ARG A 333 -10.23 -9.13 -27.21
N ALA A 334 -10.08 -8.33 -28.24
CA ALA A 334 -9.06 -8.54 -29.28
C ALA A 334 -7.64 -8.50 -28.69
N LYS A 335 -7.36 -7.57 -27.78
CA LYS A 335 -6.06 -7.47 -27.09
C LYS A 335 -5.80 -8.69 -26.20
N ARG A 336 -6.80 -9.15 -25.45
CA ARG A 336 -6.68 -10.34 -24.59
C ARG A 336 -6.27 -11.57 -25.41
N LEU A 337 -6.97 -11.83 -26.52
CA LEU A 337 -6.68 -12.96 -27.41
C LEU A 337 -5.30 -12.83 -28.07
N ARG A 338 -4.99 -11.65 -28.62
CA ARG A 338 -3.69 -11.39 -29.28
C ARG A 338 -2.50 -11.54 -28.33
N LYS A 339 -2.65 -11.15 -27.06
CA LYS A 339 -1.59 -11.27 -26.03
C LYS A 339 -1.58 -12.62 -25.33
N ASN A 340 -2.58 -13.46 -25.61
CA ASN A 340 -2.75 -14.77 -24.97
C ASN A 340 -2.68 -14.69 -23.44
N VAL A 341 -3.47 -13.78 -22.83
CA VAL A 341 -3.51 -13.62 -21.38
C VAL A 341 -4.83 -14.12 -20.80
N PRO A 342 -4.80 -14.82 -19.65
CA PRO A 342 -6.00 -15.39 -19.02
C PRO A 342 -6.98 -14.31 -18.53
N MET A 343 -6.49 -13.14 -18.15
CA MET A 343 -7.32 -12.06 -17.62
C MET A 343 -6.90 -10.70 -18.21
N LEU A 344 -7.88 -9.85 -18.52
CA LEU A 344 -7.65 -8.49 -18.96
C LEU A 344 -8.63 -7.54 -18.30
N VAL A 345 -8.15 -6.40 -17.85
CA VAL A 345 -8.96 -5.31 -17.28
C VAL A 345 -9.07 -4.19 -18.30
N ALA A 346 -10.30 -3.92 -18.72
CA ALA A 346 -10.62 -2.83 -19.65
C ALA A 346 -11.13 -1.61 -18.89
N ASN A 347 -10.74 -0.42 -19.33
CA ASN A 347 -11.25 0.84 -18.81
C ASN A 347 -11.27 1.92 -19.88
N GLN A 348 -12.18 2.89 -19.72
CA GLN A 348 -12.28 4.04 -20.62
C GLN A 348 -11.34 5.16 -20.17
N VAL A 349 -10.49 5.64 -21.07
CA VAL A 349 -9.49 6.70 -20.83
C VAL A 349 -10.13 7.97 -20.25
N SER A 350 -11.24 8.43 -20.84
CA SER A 350 -11.93 9.68 -20.44
C SER A 350 -12.49 9.66 -19.02
N VAL A 351 -12.75 8.47 -18.46
CA VAL A 351 -13.29 8.29 -17.10
C VAL A 351 -12.20 8.02 -16.08
N SER A 352 -11.07 7.44 -16.49
CA SER A 352 -10.07 6.88 -15.56
C SER A 352 -8.74 7.62 -15.52
N MET A 353 -8.29 8.20 -16.65
CA MET A 353 -6.94 8.78 -16.73
C MET A 353 -6.87 10.12 -15.99
N GLY A 354 -5.90 10.25 -15.06
CA GLY A 354 -5.73 11.45 -14.23
C GLY A 354 -6.77 11.65 -13.13
N LYS A 355 -7.80 10.76 -13.01
CA LYS A 355 -8.86 10.85 -12.00
C LYS A 355 -8.62 9.91 -10.82
N PRO A 356 -9.21 10.17 -9.63
CA PRO A 356 -9.13 9.28 -8.47
C PRO A 356 -10.05 8.04 -8.62
N THR A 357 -10.99 8.07 -9.56
CA THR A 357 -11.97 7.02 -9.84
C THR A 357 -11.60 6.21 -11.08
N ASN A 358 -12.23 5.05 -11.24
CA ASN A 358 -12.15 4.21 -12.42
C ASN A 358 -13.47 3.45 -12.62
N GLN A 359 -13.80 3.19 -13.88
CA GLN A 359 -14.84 2.26 -14.28
C GLN A 359 -14.16 1.14 -15.05
N ILE A 360 -14.28 -0.10 -14.56
CA ILE A 360 -13.57 -1.24 -15.12
C ILE A 360 -14.53 -2.33 -15.60
N THR A 361 -14.08 -3.08 -16.59
CA THR A 361 -14.65 -4.39 -16.97
C THR A 361 -13.54 -5.42 -16.92
N ILE A 362 -13.74 -6.49 -16.18
CA ILE A 362 -12.82 -7.63 -16.11
C ILE A 362 -13.29 -8.66 -17.14
N ILE A 363 -12.37 -9.12 -17.99
CA ILE A 363 -12.60 -10.10 -19.04
C ILE A 363 -11.66 -11.28 -18.83
N ASP A 364 -12.22 -12.47 -18.66
CA ASP A 364 -11.48 -13.74 -18.56
C ASP A 364 -12.16 -14.86 -19.38
N ASP A 365 -11.73 -16.10 -19.25
CA ASP A 365 -12.31 -17.21 -20.00
C ASP A 365 -13.71 -17.62 -19.52
N LEU A 366 -14.05 -17.26 -18.28
CA LEU A 366 -15.31 -17.69 -17.65
C LEU A 366 -16.37 -16.60 -17.69
N ALA A 367 -15.97 -15.32 -17.65
CA ALA A 367 -16.91 -14.21 -17.51
C ALA A 367 -16.39 -12.89 -18.07
N GLU A 368 -17.34 -12.00 -18.34
CA GLU A 368 -17.11 -10.57 -18.57
C GLU A 368 -17.94 -9.80 -17.54
N THR A 369 -17.28 -9.15 -16.59
CA THR A 369 -17.94 -8.50 -15.47
C THR A 369 -17.62 -7.02 -15.44
N SER A 370 -18.65 -6.17 -15.60
CA SER A 370 -18.53 -4.72 -15.54
C SER A 370 -18.86 -4.20 -14.15
N PHE A 371 -18.08 -3.22 -13.70
CA PHE A 371 -18.25 -2.54 -12.42
C PHE A 371 -18.61 -1.07 -12.64
N PRO A 372 -19.43 -0.47 -11.78
CA PRO A 372 -19.73 0.95 -11.86
C PRO A 372 -18.47 1.79 -11.58
N GLU A 373 -18.55 3.09 -11.88
CA GLU A 373 -17.49 4.02 -11.49
C GLU A 373 -17.30 4.01 -9.97
N THR A 374 -16.07 3.74 -9.54
CA THR A 374 -15.70 3.62 -8.13
C THR A 374 -14.29 4.15 -7.90
N SER A 375 -13.82 4.20 -6.65
CA SER A 375 -12.43 4.57 -6.37
C SER A 375 -11.46 3.54 -6.99
N LYS A 376 -10.25 3.99 -7.35
CA LYS A 376 -9.21 3.06 -7.85
C LYS A 376 -8.86 1.97 -6.85
N ARG A 377 -9.01 2.24 -5.54
CA ARG A 377 -8.82 1.23 -4.50
C ARG A 377 -9.87 0.14 -4.59
N GLN A 378 -11.15 0.48 -4.61
CA GLN A 378 -12.23 -0.48 -4.75
C GLN A 378 -12.14 -1.27 -6.07
N ALA A 379 -11.78 -0.60 -7.18
CA ALA A 379 -11.52 -1.28 -8.44
C ALA A 379 -10.37 -2.30 -8.33
N ALA A 380 -9.30 -1.97 -7.60
CA ALA A 380 -8.19 -2.89 -7.35
C ALA A 380 -8.61 -4.08 -6.48
N ASP A 381 -9.46 -3.86 -5.47
CA ASP A 381 -9.97 -4.92 -4.61
C ASP A 381 -10.82 -5.93 -5.42
N GLU A 382 -11.67 -5.47 -6.34
CA GLU A 382 -12.46 -6.36 -7.24
C GLU A 382 -11.55 -7.14 -8.21
N ILE A 383 -10.50 -6.51 -8.74
CA ILE A 383 -9.51 -7.19 -9.59
C ILE A 383 -8.78 -8.28 -8.79
N VAL A 384 -8.33 -7.99 -7.57
CA VAL A 384 -7.64 -8.96 -6.71
C VAL A 384 -8.56 -10.10 -6.31
N LYS A 385 -9.82 -9.82 -6.00
CA LYS A 385 -10.81 -10.85 -5.69
C LYS A 385 -11.01 -11.80 -6.88
N ARG A 386 -11.22 -11.26 -8.09
CA ARG A 386 -11.38 -12.08 -9.29
C ARG A 386 -10.13 -12.87 -9.63
N LEU A 387 -8.95 -12.25 -9.49
CA LEU A 387 -7.67 -12.92 -9.66
C LEU A 387 -7.54 -14.13 -8.71
N ALA A 388 -7.88 -13.97 -7.44
CA ALA A 388 -7.81 -15.06 -6.46
C ALA A 388 -8.76 -16.22 -6.81
N GLU A 389 -9.97 -15.91 -7.31
CA GLU A 389 -10.93 -16.93 -7.80
C GLU A 389 -10.36 -17.74 -8.98
N LEU A 390 -9.62 -17.10 -9.88
CA LEU A 390 -9.01 -17.75 -11.05
C LEU A 390 -7.73 -18.52 -10.73
N LEU A 391 -7.12 -18.28 -9.58
CA LEU A 391 -5.92 -18.98 -9.09
C LEU A 391 -6.25 -20.18 -8.18
N SER A 392 -7.51 -20.33 -7.78
CA SER A 392 -8.02 -21.45 -6.95
C SER A 392 -8.26 -22.67 -7.82
#